data_9343011342d6dd12fdc89e4c02816017
#
_entry.id   9343011342d6dd12fdc89e4c02816017
#
_cell.length_a   1.000
_cell.length_b   1.000
_cell.length_c   1.000
_cell.angle_alpha   90.00
_cell.angle_beta   90.00
_cell.angle_gamma   90.00
#
_symmetry.space_group_name_H-M   'P 1'
#
loop_
_entity.id
_entity.type
_entity.pdbx_description
1 polymer ?
#
loop_
_entity_poly.entity_id
_entity_poly.type
_entity_poly.pdbx_seq_one_letter_code
_entity_poly.pdbx_strand_id
1 'polypeptide(L)'
;MTSRAVANLCSRGKDVIEMKKSFGRFARYPVSIFSFAEGTRFTEAKHMSQDSPYEKLLRPKSGGIGLTLSTMPYIKKVLDFTIKYDSNDRTFWDFLCGRMSNVKIQVKIINVPENLVQKNYAEDEKFREELKEWLYSIWEEKNRFLNNKF
;
A
#
# COMPACT_ATOMS: atom_id res chain seq x y z
N MET A 1 27.67 1.81 16.32
CA MET A 1 26.75 1.49 15.20
C MET A 1 26.22 0.09 15.42
N THR A 2 24.91 -0.17 15.47
CA THR A 2 24.41 -1.51 15.16
C THR A 2 23.33 -2.16 16.01
N SER A 3 22.95 -1.65 17.14
CA SER A 3 21.89 -2.35 17.93
C SER A 3 20.47 -2.19 17.33
N ARG A 4 20.15 -1.03 16.72
CA ARG A 4 18.84 -0.78 16.09
C ARG A 4 18.64 -1.49 14.74
N ALA A 5 19.70 -1.67 13.98
CA ALA A 5 19.62 -2.35 12.67
C ALA A 5 19.39 -3.86 12.83
N VAL A 6 20.03 -4.47 13.83
CA VAL A 6 19.86 -5.91 14.14
C VAL A 6 18.47 -6.20 14.72
N ALA A 7 17.93 -5.33 15.58
CA ALA A 7 16.59 -5.46 16.11
C ALA A 7 15.52 -5.36 14.99
N ASN A 8 15.68 -4.46 14.02
CA ASN A 8 14.79 -4.35 12.86
C ASN A 8 14.87 -5.55 11.90
N LEU A 9 16.02 -6.18 11.75
CA LEU A 9 16.15 -7.41 10.95
C LEU A 9 15.51 -8.61 11.66
N CYS A 10 15.66 -8.70 12.97
CA CYS A 10 15.09 -9.80 13.77
C CYS A 10 13.56 -9.71 13.86
N SER A 11 12.98 -8.51 13.92
CA SER A 11 11.52 -8.32 13.89
C SER A 11 10.95 -8.66 12.50
N ARG A 12 11.59 -8.26 11.41
CA ARG A 12 11.16 -8.60 10.04
C ARG A 12 11.06 -10.11 9.80
N GLY A 13 12.01 -10.90 10.33
CA GLY A 13 11.99 -12.36 10.21
C GLY A 13 10.86 -13.00 10.99
N LYS A 14 10.56 -12.54 12.20
CA LYS A 14 9.44 -13.01 13.01
C LYS A 14 8.09 -12.66 12.39
N ASP A 15 7.93 -11.45 11.90
CA ASP A 15 6.71 -10.98 11.23
C ASP A 15 6.39 -11.84 9.98
N VAL A 16 7.41 -12.22 9.20
CA VAL A 16 7.26 -13.12 8.03
C VAL A 16 6.78 -14.51 8.46
N ILE A 17 7.34 -15.07 9.53
CA ILE A 17 6.98 -16.41 10.02
C ILE A 17 5.55 -16.40 10.59
N GLU A 18 5.19 -15.37 11.36
CA GLU A 18 3.84 -15.22 11.91
C GLU A 18 2.80 -15.00 10.82
N MET A 19 3.11 -14.19 9.81
CA MET A 19 2.26 -14.00 8.63
C MET A 19 2.09 -15.31 7.86
N LYS A 20 3.17 -16.06 7.59
CA LYS A 20 3.07 -17.38 6.91
C LYS A 20 2.17 -18.34 7.67
N LYS A 21 2.27 -18.40 9.00
CA LYS A 21 1.37 -19.22 9.83
C LYS A 21 -0.09 -18.77 9.75
N SER A 22 -0.32 -17.47 9.81
CA SER A 22 -1.68 -16.91 9.74
C SER A 22 -2.29 -17.13 8.37
N PHE A 23 -1.56 -16.88 7.29
CA PHE A 23 -2.03 -17.06 5.93
C PHE A 23 -2.24 -18.52 5.51
N GLY A 24 -1.48 -19.46 6.08
CA GLY A 24 -1.73 -20.89 5.87
C GLY A 24 -3.13 -21.33 6.32
N ARG A 25 -3.72 -20.65 7.31
CA ARG A 25 -5.12 -20.88 7.74
C ARG A 25 -6.12 -20.31 6.74
N PHE A 26 -5.78 -19.20 6.08
CA PHE A 26 -6.68 -18.51 5.14
C PHE A 26 -6.68 -19.15 3.75
N ALA A 27 -5.73 -20.02 3.42
CA ALA A 27 -5.71 -20.73 2.14
C ALA A 27 -6.96 -21.57 1.84
N ARG A 28 -7.73 -21.90 2.90
CA ARG A 28 -8.96 -22.71 2.82
C ARG A 28 -10.25 -21.89 2.78
N TYR A 29 -10.16 -20.57 2.94
CA TYR A 29 -11.32 -19.69 3.03
C TYR A 29 -11.14 -18.51 2.07
N PRO A 30 -12.24 -18.01 1.47
CA PRO A 30 -12.18 -16.76 0.72
C PRO A 30 -11.87 -15.60 1.68
N VAL A 31 -10.74 -14.94 1.48
CA VAL A 31 -10.29 -13.82 2.31
C VAL A 31 -10.01 -12.59 1.45
N SER A 32 -10.24 -11.42 2.03
CA SER A 32 -9.82 -10.14 1.47
C SER A 32 -8.79 -9.50 2.38
N ILE A 33 -7.68 -9.05 1.81
CA ILE A 33 -6.63 -8.36 2.55
C ILE A 33 -6.67 -6.90 2.19
N PHE A 34 -6.80 -6.05 3.21
CA PHE A 34 -6.73 -4.61 3.06
C PHE A 34 -5.32 -4.13 3.39
N SER A 35 -4.74 -3.34 2.50
CA SER A 35 -3.42 -2.76 2.68
C SER A 35 -3.46 -1.26 2.39
N PHE A 36 -2.93 -0.48 3.32
CA PHE A 36 -2.66 0.94 3.11
C PHE A 36 -1.18 1.10 2.77
N ALA A 37 -0.86 1.14 1.49
CA ALA A 37 0.54 1.11 1.04
C ALA A 37 1.37 2.33 1.47
N GLU A 38 0.76 3.46 1.81
CA GLU A 38 1.47 4.60 2.42
C GLU A 38 1.93 4.30 3.85
N GLY A 39 1.27 3.35 4.53
CA GLY A 39 1.57 2.92 5.90
C GLY A 39 1.24 3.96 6.98
N THR A 40 0.69 5.11 6.59
CA THR A 40 0.28 6.19 7.50
C THR A 40 -0.68 7.15 6.81
N ARG A 41 -1.36 7.99 7.58
CA ARG A 41 -2.19 9.07 7.04
C ARG A 41 -1.30 10.16 6.43
N PHE A 42 -1.76 10.76 5.34
CA PHE A 42 -1.13 11.91 4.72
C PHE A 42 -1.08 13.09 5.69
N THR A 43 0.07 13.72 5.78
CA THR A 43 0.28 15.05 6.37
C THR A 43 1.38 15.75 5.56
N GLU A 44 1.33 17.07 5.46
CA GLU A 44 2.33 17.85 4.73
C GLU A 44 3.74 17.64 5.29
N ALA A 45 3.87 17.57 6.61
CA ALA A 45 5.16 17.29 7.24
C ALA A 45 5.76 15.94 6.80
N LYS A 46 4.94 14.91 6.68
CA LYS A 46 5.39 13.60 6.17
C LYS A 46 5.66 13.62 4.68
N HIS A 47 4.87 14.36 3.93
CA HIS A 47 5.06 14.53 2.50
C HIS A 47 6.43 15.16 2.22
N MET A 48 6.75 16.26 2.90
CA MET A 48 8.06 16.91 2.82
C MET A 48 9.20 16.00 3.31
N SER A 49 9.02 15.29 4.43
CA SER A 49 10.06 14.41 4.97
C SER A 49 10.38 13.21 4.11
N GLN A 50 9.43 12.77 3.27
CA GLN A 50 9.61 11.67 2.32
C GLN A 50 10.04 12.15 0.93
N ASP A 51 10.08 13.46 0.70
CA ASP A 51 10.30 14.03 -0.64
C ASP A 51 9.42 13.33 -1.68
N SER A 52 8.09 13.29 -1.41
CA SER A 52 7.16 12.59 -2.28
C SER A 52 7.01 13.33 -3.60
N PRO A 53 7.11 12.63 -4.76
CA PRO A 53 6.90 13.25 -6.06
C PRO A 53 5.41 13.49 -6.38
N TYR A 54 4.52 13.00 -5.54
CA TYR A 54 3.07 13.08 -5.74
C TYR A 54 2.50 14.24 -4.94
N GLU A 55 1.61 15.03 -5.50
CA GLU A 55 1.07 16.24 -4.85
C GLU A 55 0.24 15.94 -3.59
N LYS A 56 -0.57 14.87 -3.64
CA LYS A 56 -1.57 14.54 -2.59
C LYS A 56 -1.39 13.14 -2.01
N LEU A 57 -0.26 12.50 -2.25
CA LEU A 57 0.03 11.14 -1.80
C LEU A 57 1.43 11.07 -1.19
N LEU A 58 1.60 10.16 -0.25
CA LEU A 58 2.92 9.76 0.24
C LEU A 58 3.53 8.68 -0.68
N ARG A 59 4.83 8.46 -0.58
CA ARG A 59 5.47 7.36 -1.31
C ARG A 59 4.93 6.01 -0.84
N PRO A 60 4.56 5.09 -1.74
CA PRO A 60 4.10 3.77 -1.36
C PRO A 60 5.23 2.92 -0.78
N LYS A 61 4.91 2.12 0.21
CA LYS A 61 5.79 1.14 0.84
C LYS A 61 5.49 -0.24 0.30
N SER A 62 6.45 -0.87 -0.35
CA SER A 62 6.28 -2.18 -0.98
C SER A 62 6.27 -3.36 0.00
N GLY A 63 6.74 -3.17 1.26
CA GLY A 63 6.97 -4.28 2.19
C GLY A 63 5.75 -5.13 2.49
N GLY A 64 4.63 -4.51 2.85
CA GLY A 64 3.38 -5.24 3.17
C GLY A 64 2.81 -5.99 1.98
N ILE A 65 2.77 -5.33 0.82
CA ILE A 65 2.25 -5.93 -0.43
C ILE A 65 3.19 -7.04 -0.89
N GLY A 66 4.51 -6.82 -0.88
CA GLY A 66 5.49 -7.82 -1.27
C GLY A 66 5.43 -9.07 -0.41
N LEU A 67 5.29 -8.89 0.90
CA LEU A 67 5.12 -10.01 1.82
C LEU A 67 3.81 -10.77 1.56
N THR A 68 2.73 -10.06 1.28
CA THR A 68 1.43 -10.66 0.94
C THR A 68 1.52 -11.49 -0.35
N LEU A 69 2.08 -10.93 -1.43
CA LEU A 69 2.25 -11.64 -2.70
C LEU A 69 3.19 -12.85 -2.58
N SER A 70 4.23 -12.76 -1.75
CA SER A 70 5.15 -13.87 -1.48
C SER A 70 4.50 -15.02 -0.70
N THR A 71 3.55 -14.71 0.19
CA THR A 71 2.90 -15.71 1.04
C THR A 71 1.61 -16.25 0.46
N MET A 72 1.00 -15.52 -0.47
CA MET A 72 -0.27 -15.87 -1.11
C MET A 72 -0.16 -15.83 -2.64
N PRO A 73 0.48 -16.83 -3.25
CA PRO A 73 0.74 -16.86 -4.70
C PRO A 73 -0.52 -16.98 -5.56
N TYR A 74 -1.65 -17.24 -4.96
CA TYR A 74 -2.95 -17.32 -5.64
C TYR A 74 -3.64 -15.96 -5.83
N ILE A 75 -3.11 -14.88 -5.26
CA ILE A 75 -3.61 -13.53 -5.49
C ILE A 75 -3.21 -13.09 -6.90
N LYS A 76 -4.20 -12.97 -7.78
CA LYS A 76 -4.01 -12.55 -9.17
C LYS A 76 -4.53 -11.15 -9.45
N LYS A 77 -5.34 -10.59 -8.55
CA LYS A 77 -6.01 -9.30 -8.74
C LYS A 77 -5.93 -8.48 -7.46
N VAL A 78 -5.74 -7.18 -7.65
CA VAL A 78 -5.81 -6.18 -6.59
C VAL A 78 -6.94 -5.22 -6.93
N LEU A 79 -7.76 -4.91 -5.94
CA LEU A 79 -8.72 -3.81 -6.01
C LEU A 79 -8.06 -2.55 -5.47
N ASP A 80 -7.85 -1.59 -6.33
CA ASP A 80 -7.28 -0.31 -5.97
C ASP A 80 -8.37 0.73 -5.76
N PHE A 81 -8.42 1.30 -4.55
CA PHE A 81 -9.35 2.36 -4.18
C PHE A 81 -8.62 3.68 -4.08
N THR A 82 -9.08 4.68 -4.82
CA THR A 82 -8.61 6.06 -4.70
C THR A 82 -9.79 6.95 -4.30
N ILE A 83 -9.66 7.62 -3.16
CA ILE A 83 -10.70 8.47 -2.59
C ILE A 83 -10.30 9.93 -2.77
N LYS A 84 -11.17 10.72 -3.38
CA LYS A 84 -11.00 12.15 -3.57
C LYS A 84 -12.13 12.90 -2.87
N TYR A 85 -11.76 13.88 -2.07
CA TYR A 85 -12.68 14.78 -1.38
C TYR A 85 -12.71 16.13 -2.09
N ASP A 86 -13.86 16.77 -2.13
CA ASP A 86 -14.03 18.12 -2.67
C ASP A 86 -13.53 19.22 -1.72
N SER A 87 -13.48 18.93 -0.44
CA SER A 87 -13.06 19.81 0.63
C SER A 87 -11.66 19.47 1.17
N ASN A 88 -10.96 20.49 1.66
CA ASN A 88 -9.72 20.31 2.43
C ASN A 88 -10.01 19.94 3.90
N ASP A 89 -11.22 20.16 4.36
CA ASP A 89 -11.68 19.80 5.69
C ASP A 89 -11.94 18.30 5.76
N ARG A 90 -11.06 17.55 6.44
CA ARG A 90 -11.05 16.07 6.44
C ARG A 90 -10.98 15.52 7.86
N THR A 91 -11.47 16.28 8.84
CA THR A 91 -11.54 15.79 10.21
C THR A 91 -12.82 14.99 10.43
N PHE A 92 -12.84 14.18 11.48
CA PHE A 92 -14.05 13.47 11.90
C PHE A 92 -15.21 14.44 12.20
N TRP A 93 -14.90 15.62 12.76
CA TRP A 93 -15.89 16.66 13.03
C TRP A 93 -16.44 17.29 11.75
N ASP A 94 -15.63 17.47 10.72
CA ASP A 94 -16.07 17.97 9.42
C ASP A 94 -17.07 17.00 8.77
N PHE A 95 -16.81 15.70 8.90
CA PHE A 95 -17.75 14.67 8.47
C PHE A 95 -19.08 14.76 9.23
N LEU A 96 -19.05 14.81 10.57
CA LEU A 96 -20.25 14.92 11.40
C LEU A 96 -21.05 16.21 11.15
N CYS A 97 -20.36 17.31 10.85
CA CYS A 97 -20.99 18.59 10.54
C CYS A 97 -21.48 18.71 9.09
N GLY A 98 -21.37 17.66 8.28
CA GLY A 98 -21.78 17.67 6.87
C GLY A 98 -20.92 18.55 5.96
N ARG A 99 -19.71 18.96 6.39
CA ARG A 99 -18.79 19.78 5.58
C ARG A 99 -18.09 18.98 4.48
N MET A 100 -18.16 17.65 4.54
CA MET A 100 -17.67 16.74 3.50
C MET A 100 -18.83 16.33 2.61
N SER A 101 -19.23 17.22 1.69
CA SER A 101 -20.46 17.05 0.91
C SER A 101 -20.31 16.09 -0.26
N ASN A 102 -19.14 16.06 -0.90
CA ASN A 102 -18.90 15.22 -2.05
C ASN A 102 -17.61 14.39 -1.90
N VAL A 103 -17.74 13.12 -2.19
CA VAL A 103 -16.62 12.17 -2.21
C VAL A 103 -16.66 11.39 -3.52
N LYS A 104 -15.57 11.46 -4.30
CA LYS A 104 -15.41 10.60 -5.48
C LYS A 104 -14.52 9.42 -5.12
N ILE A 105 -14.98 8.23 -5.43
CA ILE A 105 -14.21 7.00 -5.22
C ILE A 105 -13.98 6.37 -6.59
N GLN A 106 -12.70 6.22 -6.96
CA GLN A 106 -12.31 5.42 -8.12
C GLN A 106 -11.91 4.03 -7.62
N VAL A 107 -12.48 3.01 -8.26
CA VAL A 107 -12.12 1.61 -8.00
C VAL A 107 -11.57 1.02 -9.29
N LYS A 108 -10.36 0.47 -9.23
CA LYS A 108 -9.71 -0.21 -10.35
C LYS A 108 -9.41 -1.66 -9.98
N ILE A 109 -9.64 -2.55 -10.93
CA ILE A 109 -9.17 -3.94 -10.84
C ILE A 109 -7.83 -4.02 -11.59
N ILE A 110 -6.77 -4.32 -10.87
CA ILE A 110 -5.41 -4.40 -11.41
C ILE A 110 -4.97 -5.86 -11.36
N ASN A 111 -4.54 -6.41 -12.49
CA ASN A 111 -3.94 -7.72 -12.51
C ASN A 111 -2.53 -7.64 -11.92
N VAL A 112 -2.19 -8.59 -11.06
CA VAL A 112 -0.84 -8.73 -10.55
C VAL A 112 0.03 -9.32 -11.66
N PRO A 113 1.13 -8.67 -12.06
CA PRO A 113 2.04 -9.20 -13.06
C PRO A 113 2.59 -10.57 -12.64
N GLU A 114 2.73 -11.50 -13.59
CA GLU A 114 3.19 -12.87 -13.30
C GLU A 114 4.59 -12.89 -12.68
N ASN A 115 5.46 -11.96 -13.08
CA ASN A 115 6.80 -11.80 -12.52
C ASN A 115 6.81 -11.36 -11.05
N LEU A 116 5.67 -10.90 -10.50
CA LEU A 116 5.51 -10.51 -9.10
C LEU A 116 4.84 -11.59 -8.24
N VAL A 117 4.57 -12.76 -8.79
CA VAL A 117 3.96 -13.88 -8.09
C VAL A 117 5.00 -14.93 -7.77
N GLN A 118 4.86 -15.64 -6.64
CA GLN A 118 5.70 -16.78 -6.22
C GLN A 118 7.18 -16.45 -5.95
N LYS A 119 7.55 -15.20 -5.70
CA LYS A 119 8.90 -14.81 -5.35
C LYS A 119 9.06 -14.50 -3.86
N ASN A 120 10.27 -14.66 -3.33
CA ASN A 120 10.54 -14.38 -1.92
C ASN A 120 10.95 -12.91 -1.73
N TYR A 121 10.04 -12.10 -1.18
CA TYR A 121 10.30 -10.67 -0.94
C TYR A 121 11.51 -10.42 -0.02
N ALA A 122 11.82 -11.33 0.89
CA ALA A 122 12.93 -11.15 1.84
C ALA A 122 14.31 -11.32 1.17
N GLU A 123 14.42 -12.18 0.16
CA GLU A 123 15.68 -12.62 -0.41
C GLU A 123 15.94 -12.09 -1.82
N ASP A 124 14.87 -11.81 -2.59
CA ASP A 124 14.97 -11.41 -4.00
C ASP A 124 14.94 -9.88 -4.13
N GLU A 125 16.10 -9.28 -4.40
CA GLU A 125 16.25 -7.83 -4.59
C GLU A 125 15.58 -7.35 -5.88
N LYS A 126 15.72 -8.13 -6.96
CA LYS A 126 15.09 -7.81 -8.24
C LYS A 126 13.57 -7.77 -8.11
N PHE A 127 13.00 -8.72 -7.38
CA PHE A 127 11.56 -8.70 -7.09
C PHE A 127 11.14 -7.45 -6.31
N ARG A 128 11.94 -7.00 -5.35
CA ARG A 128 11.64 -5.76 -4.60
C ARG A 128 11.64 -4.52 -5.50
N GLU A 129 12.54 -4.46 -6.47
CA GLU A 129 12.61 -3.35 -7.43
C GLU A 129 11.43 -3.39 -8.41
N GLU A 130 11.18 -4.53 -9.05
CA GLU A 130 10.03 -4.72 -9.94
C GLU A 130 8.70 -4.39 -9.24
N LEU A 131 8.54 -4.79 -7.97
CA LEU A 131 7.35 -4.47 -7.17
C LEU A 131 7.23 -2.97 -6.88
N LYS A 132 8.34 -2.28 -6.60
CA LYS A 132 8.34 -0.83 -6.40
C LYS A 132 7.92 -0.09 -7.67
N GLU A 133 8.48 -0.47 -8.81
CA GLU A 133 8.14 0.12 -10.11
C GLU A 133 6.65 -0.05 -10.42
N TRP A 134 6.13 -1.27 -10.22
CA TRP A 134 4.70 -1.53 -10.37
C TRP A 134 3.83 -0.68 -9.45
N LEU A 135 4.21 -0.53 -8.17
CA LEU A 135 3.49 0.33 -7.24
C LEU A 135 3.57 1.81 -7.63
N TYR A 136 4.72 2.26 -8.11
CA TYR A 136 4.88 3.65 -8.57
C TYR A 136 3.99 3.95 -9.78
N SER A 137 3.86 3.02 -10.72
CA SER A 137 2.94 3.20 -11.85
C SER A 137 1.48 3.37 -11.40
N ILE A 138 1.05 2.61 -10.38
CA ILE A 138 -0.28 2.76 -9.78
C ILE A 138 -0.41 4.13 -9.09
N TRP A 139 0.63 4.59 -8.38
CA TRP A 139 0.62 5.88 -7.69
C TRP A 139 0.60 7.07 -8.65
N GLU A 140 1.25 6.97 -9.79
CA GLU A 140 1.16 7.99 -10.86
C GLU A 140 -0.26 8.12 -11.40
N GLU A 141 -0.95 7.01 -11.59
CA GLU A 141 -2.36 7.04 -12.01
C GLU A 141 -3.27 7.65 -10.94
N LYS A 142 -3.05 7.29 -9.66
CA LYS A 142 -3.77 7.91 -8.54
C LYS A 142 -3.54 9.41 -8.48
N ASN A 143 -2.29 9.84 -8.62
CA ASN A 143 -1.92 11.25 -8.61
C ASN A 143 -2.63 12.01 -9.74
N ARG A 144 -2.66 11.46 -10.95
CA ARG A 144 -3.42 12.03 -12.08
C ARG A 144 -4.91 12.17 -11.77
N PHE A 145 -5.53 11.14 -11.19
CA PHE A 145 -6.94 11.18 -10.80
C PHE A 145 -7.22 12.24 -9.72
N LEU A 146 -6.35 12.33 -8.70
CA LEU A 146 -6.51 13.29 -7.61
C LEU A 146 -6.33 14.74 -8.05
N ASN A 147 -5.51 14.99 -9.07
CA ASN A 147 -5.22 16.32 -9.61
C ASN A 147 -6.22 16.80 -10.66
N ASN A 148 -7.01 15.90 -11.25
CA ASN A 148 -8.11 16.32 -12.13
C ASN A 148 -9.12 17.17 -11.35
N LYS A 149 -9.78 18.14 -12.02
CA LYS A 149 -10.86 18.90 -11.39
C LYS A 149 -12.00 17.98 -10.96
N PHE A 150 -12.74 18.42 -9.94
CA PHE A 150 -13.87 17.67 -9.38
C PHE A 150 -15.01 17.53 -10.38
#